data_183c9562e832c4dd6865fb9efccefdab
#
_entry.id   183c9562e832c4dd6865fb9efccefdab
#
_cell.length_a   1.000
_cell.length_b   1.000
_cell.length_c   1.000
_cell.angle_alpha   90.00
_cell.angle_beta   90.00
_cell.angle_gamma   90.00
#
_symmetry.space_group_name_H-M   'P 1'
#
loop_
_entity.id
_entity.type
_entity.pdbx_description
1 polymer ?
#
loop_
_entity_poly.entity_id
_entity_poly.type
_entity_poly.pdbx_seq_one_letter_code
_entity_poly.pdbx_strand_id
1 'polypeptide(L)'
;MIKKKLVFDIEMVGEDFDSMDELTKQDLMKSLPDRAVDEKRYQSELEELKRKLVFSPLTGKVIAIGVYNPDESKGAVYYDAGKSKPEDTEIDNIKYVAMNEAEMLTKFWALAEVHDEFISFFGRRSDVPYMMIRSAIHGIRPTRDLTSNRYANLAAPSAVHYDLAELLSFNGLAMYRGSLHRWCRAFGIDTPKTDEMAGDKVGQAYKDGKYLEIAKYNALDIIATAKLYDYWDRYFKPQL
;
A
#
# COMPACT_ATOMS: atom_id res chain seq x y z
N MET A 1 23.94 3.47 17.59
CA MET A 1 22.76 4.35 17.42
C MET A 1 21.53 3.46 17.28
N ILE A 2 20.42 3.84 17.92
CA ILE A 2 19.14 3.12 17.78
C ILE A 2 18.63 3.42 16.38
N LYS A 3 18.34 2.38 15.59
CA LYS A 3 17.80 2.53 14.23
C LYS A 3 16.34 2.94 14.29
N LYS A 4 15.99 3.93 13.49
CA LYS A 4 14.60 4.44 13.42
C LYS A 4 13.78 3.57 12.47
N LYS A 5 12.67 3.04 12.96
CA LYS A 5 11.76 2.19 12.22
C LYS A 5 10.59 2.99 11.62
N LEU A 6 10.19 2.64 10.43
CA LEU A 6 9.00 3.14 9.76
C LEU A 6 8.19 1.99 9.18
N VAL A 7 7.04 1.71 9.76
CA VAL A 7 6.03 0.83 9.15
C VAL A 7 5.24 1.66 8.15
N PHE A 8 4.92 1.10 6.99
CA PHE A 8 4.13 1.81 5.97
C PHE A 8 3.24 0.87 5.17
N ASP A 9 2.18 1.43 4.64
CA ASP A 9 1.23 0.80 3.74
C ASP A 9 0.54 1.86 2.88
N ILE A 10 0.02 1.50 1.69
CA ILE A 10 -0.69 2.43 0.82
C ILE A 10 -2.05 1.90 0.40
N GLU A 11 -2.98 2.85 0.14
CA GLU A 11 -4.22 2.56 -0.56
C GLU A 11 -4.21 3.21 -1.95
N MET A 12 -4.79 2.50 -2.91
CA MET A 12 -4.79 2.92 -4.31
C MET A 12 -6.20 2.87 -4.88
N VAL A 13 -6.41 3.65 -5.94
CA VAL A 13 -7.65 3.61 -6.75
C VAL A 13 -7.30 3.64 -8.21
N GLY A 14 -8.02 2.89 -9.04
CA GLY A 14 -7.93 2.97 -10.49
C GLY A 14 -8.60 4.23 -11.02
N GLU A 15 -8.08 4.75 -12.13
CA GLU A 15 -8.75 5.81 -12.88
C GLU A 15 -10.12 5.34 -13.37
N ASP A 16 -11.00 6.29 -13.61
CA ASP A 16 -12.26 6.00 -14.27
C ASP A 16 -12.01 5.68 -15.75
N PHE A 17 -12.23 4.41 -16.13
CA PHE A 17 -12.02 3.94 -17.48
C PHE A 17 -12.75 4.79 -18.53
N ASP A 18 -13.97 5.23 -18.22
CA ASP A 18 -14.79 5.98 -19.17
C ASP A 18 -14.25 7.41 -19.41
N SER A 19 -13.45 7.94 -18.49
CA SER A 19 -12.79 9.25 -18.58
C SER A 19 -11.43 9.23 -19.30
N MET A 20 -10.88 8.03 -19.60
CA MET A 20 -9.60 7.89 -20.32
C MET A 20 -9.70 8.30 -21.78
N ASP A 21 -8.56 8.70 -22.37
CA ASP A 21 -8.47 8.95 -23.80
C ASP A 21 -8.65 7.65 -24.63
N GLU A 22 -9.10 7.81 -25.87
CA GLU A 22 -9.45 6.68 -26.73
C GLU A 22 -8.28 5.77 -27.09
N LEU A 23 -7.04 6.31 -27.19
CA LEU A 23 -5.86 5.50 -27.48
C LEU A 23 -5.52 4.58 -26.30
N THR A 24 -5.58 5.11 -25.09
CA THR A 24 -5.39 4.33 -23.85
C THR A 24 -6.46 3.24 -23.72
N LYS A 25 -7.74 3.57 -23.95
CA LYS A 25 -8.83 2.58 -23.94
C LYS A 25 -8.59 1.46 -24.95
N GLN A 26 -8.24 1.82 -26.20
CA GLN A 26 -7.94 0.85 -27.25
C GLN A 26 -6.76 -0.04 -26.87
N ASP A 27 -5.70 0.51 -26.29
CA ASP A 27 -4.54 -0.27 -25.84
C ASP A 27 -4.91 -1.27 -24.74
N LEU A 28 -5.63 -0.83 -23.75
CA LEU A 28 -6.11 -1.68 -22.65
C LEU A 28 -7.04 -2.80 -23.14
N MET A 29 -7.91 -2.51 -24.11
CA MET A 29 -8.88 -3.45 -24.64
C MET A 29 -8.30 -4.45 -25.66
N LYS A 30 -7.05 -4.32 -26.10
CA LYS A 30 -6.44 -5.22 -27.11
C LYS A 30 -6.46 -6.69 -26.70
N SER A 31 -6.44 -6.98 -25.40
CA SER A 31 -6.45 -8.34 -24.89
C SER A 31 -7.84 -8.93 -24.68
N LEU A 32 -8.89 -8.13 -24.88
CA LEU A 32 -10.26 -8.61 -24.72
C LEU A 32 -10.67 -9.51 -25.91
N PRO A 33 -11.58 -10.48 -25.68
CA PRO A 33 -12.12 -11.30 -26.74
C PRO A 33 -12.92 -10.46 -27.75
N ASP A 34 -13.09 -11.01 -28.94
CA ASP A 34 -13.91 -10.35 -29.95
C ASP A 34 -15.37 -10.27 -29.47
N ARG A 35 -15.86 -9.04 -29.36
CA ARG A 35 -17.21 -8.74 -28.92
C ARG A 35 -18.28 -9.35 -29.83
N ALA A 36 -18.02 -9.43 -31.14
CA ALA A 36 -18.95 -9.98 -32.12
C ALA A 36 -19.09 -11.52 -31.99
N VAL A 37 -18.09 -12.18 -31.41
CA VAL A 37 -18.07 -13.64 -31.22
C VAL A 37 -18.72 -14.03 -29.87
N ASP A 38 -18.40 -13.31 -28.79
CA ASP A 38 -18.94 -13.59 -27.45
C ASP A 38 -19.10 -12.30 -26.65
N GLU A 39 -20.24 -11.66 -26.80
CA GLU A 39 -20.59 -10.41 -26.10
C GLU A 39 -20.56 -10.59 -24.57
N LYS A 40 -21.05 -11.72 -24.06
CA LYS A 40 -21.12 -11.94 -22.60
C LYS A 40 -19.73 -12.06 -21.99
N ARG A 41 -18.84 -12.80 -22.64
CA ARG A 41 -17.45 -12.92 -22.22
C ARG A 41 -16.72 -11.59 -22.33
N TYR A 42 -16.91 -10.86 -23.43
CA TYR A 42 -16.35 -9.52 -23.60
C TYR A 42 -16.71 -8.59 -22.45
N GLN A 43 -18.00 -8.51 -22.10
CA GLN A 43 -18.45 -7.65 -20.98
C GLN A 43 -17.86 -8.06 -19.64
N SER A 44 -17.81 -9.36 -19.36
CA SER A 44 -17.22 -9.87 -18.12
C SER A 44 -15.73 -9.53 -18.01
N GLU A 45 -14.97 -9.70 -19.09
CA GLU A 45 -13.53 -9.40 -19.12
C GLU A 45 -13.27 -7.89 -19.10
N LEU A 46 -14.13 -7.06 -19.70
CA LEU A 46 -14.06 -5.60 -19.61
C LEU A 46 -14.28 -5.11 -18.18
N GLU A 47 -15.26 -5.66 -17.46
CA GLU A 47 -15.47 -5.30 -16.05
C GLU A 47 -14.31 -5.77 -15.17
N GLU A 48 -13.69 -6.89 -15.48
CA GLU A 48 -12.49 -7.34 -14.80
C GLU A 48 -11.29 -6.42 -15.10
N LEU A 49 -11.11 -6.00 -16.35
CA LEU A 49 -10.10 -5.04 -16.77
C LEU A 49 -10.26 -3.73 -15.98
N LYS A 50 -11.47 -3.17 -15.92
CA LYS A 50 -11.76 -1.94 -15.15
C LYS A 50 -11.38 -2.09 -13.67
N ARG A 51 -11.67 -3.24 -13.07
CA ARG A 51 -11.28 -3.53 -11.68
C ARG A 51 -9.77 -3.64 -11.48
N LYS A 52 -9.04 -4.08 -12.51
CA LYS A 52 -7.58 -4.25 -12.46
C LYS A 52 -6.79 -2.94 -12.67
N LEU A 53 -7.41 -1.86 -13.13
CA LEU A 53 -6.74 -0.57 -13.33
C LEU A 53 -6.01 -0.07 -12.07
N VAL A 54 -6.55 -0.38 -10.89
CA VAL A 54 -5.95 -0.02 -9.60
C VAL A 54 -4.57 -0.62 -9.36
N PHE A 55 -4.28 -1.78 -9.94
CA PHE A 55 -3.00 -2.48 -9.73
C PHE A 55 -1.86 -1.97 -10.62
N SER A 56 -2.14 -1.07 -11.56
CA SER A 56 -1.14 -0.44 -12.41
C SER A 56 -0.95 1.02 -12.00
N PRO A 57 0.28 1.45 -11.67
CA PRO A 57 0.57 2.85 -11.38
C PRO A 57 0.43 3.77 -12.61
N LEU A 58 0.24 3.20 -13.81
CA LEU A 58 -0.01 3.95 -15.06
C LEU A 58 -1.50 4.28 -15.24
N THR A 59 -2.38 3.55 -14.57
CA THR A 59 -3.84 3.68 -14.70
C THR A 59 -4.52 3.82 -13.33
N GLY A 60 -3.75 4.07 -12.29
CA GLY A 60 -4.25 4.31 -10.95
C GLY A 60 -3.45 5.38 -10.23
N LYS A 61 -3.84 5.71 -9.02
CA LYS A 61 -3.18 6.68 -8.14
C LYS A 61 -3.18 6.22 -6.69
N VAL A 62 -2.23 6.75 -5.91
CA VAL A 62 -2.19 6.58 -4.45
C VAL A 62 -3.19 7.53 -3.82
N ILE A 63 -4.05 7.02 -2.95
CA ILE A 63 -5.08 7.81 -2.24
C ILE A 63 -4.91 7.83 -0.74
N ALA A 64 -4.07 6.97 -0.18
CA ALA A 64 -3.61 7.08 1.20
C ALA A 64 -2.20 6.50 1.35
N ILE A 65 -1.42 7.09 2.24
CA ILE A 65 -0.12 6.57 2.70
C ILE A 65 -0.13 6.59 4.21
N GLY A 66 -0.16 5.41 4.81
CA GLY A 66 -0.02 5.22 6.25
C GLY A 66 1.44 5.05 6.64
N VAL A 67 1.84 5.71 7.71
CA VAL A 67 3.17 5.59 8.31
C VAL A 67 3.06 5.45 9.83
N TYR A 68 3.85 4.57 10.43
CA TYR A 68 3.79 4.30 11.86
C TYR A 68 5.19 4.01 12.43
N ASN A 69 5.51 4.65 13.54
CA ASN A 69 6.71 4.35 14.33
C ASN A 69 6.33 3.38 15.45
N PRO A 70 6.72 2.11 15.40
CA PRO A 70 6.36 1.11 16.42
C PRO A 70 7.01 1.39 17.78
N ASP A 71 8.19 2.01 17.79
CA ASP A 71 8.93 2.28 19.04
C ASP A 71 8.26 3.43 19.84
N GLU A 72 7.57 4.36 19.18
CA GLU A 72 6.85 5.47 19.79
C GLU A 72 5.34 5.23 19.92
N SER A 73 4.81 4.21 19.26
CA SER A 73 3.37 3.93 19.11
C SER A 73 2.60 5.14 18.55
N LYS A 74 3.18 5.79 17.52
CA LYS A 74 2.61 6.96 16.85
C LYS A 74 2.67 6.81 15.34
N GLY A 75 1.70 7.40 14.66
CA GLY A 75 1.65 7.35 13.21
C GLY A 75 0.91 8.52 12.57
N ALA A 76 0.84 8.48 11.26
CA ALA A 76 0.01 9.38 10.48
C ALA A 76 -0.53 8.64 9.24
N VAL A 77 -1.70 9.04 8.78
CA VAL A 77 -2.21 8.68 7.47
C VAL A 77 -2.42 9.96 6.69
N TYR A 78 -1.68 10.08 5.62
CA TYR A 78 -1.87 11.12 4.59
C TYR A 78 -2.87 10.58 3.58
N TYR A 79 -3.94 11.33 3.25
CA TYR A 79 -5.00 10.80 2.40
C TYR A 79 -5.60 11.84 1.46
N ASP A 80 -6.03 11.38 0.29
CA ASP A 80 -6.76 12.21 -0.67
C ASP A 80 -8.22 12.36 -0.22
N ALA A 81 -8.61 13.57 0.14
CA ALA A 81 -9.97 13.92 0.55
C ALA A 81 -10.83 14.44 -0.62
N GLY A 82 -10.42 14.18 -1.87
CA GLY A 82 -11.11 14.66 -3.06
C GLY A 82 -11.09 16.20 -3.13
N LYS A 83 -12.27 16.79 -3.22
CA LYS A 83 -12.43 18.26 -3.23
C LYS A 83 -12.57 18.86 -1.82
N SER A 84 -12.67 18.00 -0.79
CA SER A 84 -12.80 18.41 0.60
C SER A 84 -11.45 18.89 1.13
N LYS A 85 -11.51 19.81 2.11
CA LYS A 85 -10.34 20.23 2.89
C LYS A 85 -10.68 20.11 4.38
N PRO A 86 -10.79 18.88 4.90
CA PRO A 86 -11.07 18.69 6.31
C PRO A 86 -9.88 19.20 7.15
N GLU A 87 -10.17 19.58 8.39
CA GLU A 87 -9.13 19.83 9.37
C GLU A 87 -8.40 18.54 9.74
N ASP A 88 -7.12 18.67 10.08
CA ASP A 88 -6.34 17.54 10.58
C ASP A 88 -6.97 17.02 11.87
N THR A 89 -7.04 15.70 11.99
CA THR A 89 -7.57 15.04 13.18
C THR A 89 -6.56 14.04 13.73
N GLU A 90 -6.65 13.74 15.03
CA GLU A 90 -5.82 12.73 15.67
C GLU A 90 -6.73 11.77 16.45
N ILE A 91 -6.60 10.46 16.21
CA ILE A 91 -7.35 9.40 16.87
C ILE A 91 -6.33 8.30 17.24
N ASP A 92 -6.28 7.89 18.49
CA ASP A 92 -5.42 6.81 18.99
C ASP A 92 -3.92 6.95 18.58
N ASN A 93 -3.37 8.17 18.72
CA ASN A 93 -2.01 8.54 18.31
C ASN A 93 -1.73 8.44 16.81
N ILE A 94 -2.74 8.37 15.98
CA ILE A 94 -2.65 8.45 14.52
C ILE A 94 -3.20 9.80 14.05
N LYS A 95 -2.37 10.57 13.35
CA LYS A 95 -2.80 11.82 12.70
C LYS A 95 -3.35 11.52 11.31
N TYR A 96 -4.50 12.11 11.00
CA TYR A 96 -5.13 12.03 9.68
C TYR A 96 -5.02 13.39 9.01
N VAL A 97 -4.28 13.46 7.90
CA VAL A 97 -3.95 14.71 7.23
C VAL A 97 -4.33 14.61 5.75
N ALA A 98 -5.23 15.51 5.33
CA ALA A 98 -5.67 15.55 3.93
C ALA A 98 -4.59 16.19 3.04
N MET A 99 -4.18 15.47 1.99
CA MET A 99 -3.14 15.87 1.04
C MET A 99 -3.47 15.35 -0.37
N ASN A 100 -2.98 16.01 -1.41
CA ASN A 100 -2.99 15.41 -2.75
C ASN A 100 -1.87 14.36 -2.89
N GLU A 101 -1.92 13.56 -3.97
CA GLU A 101 -0.97 12.47 -4.20
C GLU A 101 0.50 12.93 -4.19
N ALA A 102 0.81 14.06 -4.86
CA ALA A 102 2.18 14.58 -4.92
C ALA A 102 2.69 15.01 -3.53
N GLU A 103 1.83 15.62 -2.72
CA GLU A 103 2.17 16.01 -1.34
C GLU A 103 2.40 14.77 -0.46
N MET A 104 1.55 13.74 -0.56
CA MET A 104 1.69 12.47 0.17
C MET A 104 3.02 11.78 -0.16
N LEU A 105 3.35 11.65 -1.45
CA LEU A 105 4.59 11.04 -1.91
C LEU A 105 5.81 11.85 -1.45
N THR A 106 5.79 13.17 -1.58
CA THR A 106 6.86 14.04 -1.08
C THR A 106 7.08 13.85 0.42
N LYS A 107 5.99 13.80 1.17
CA LYS A 107 6.03 13.60 2.63
C LYS A 107 6.59 12.24 3.01
N PHE A 108 6.18 11.18 2.30
CA PHE A 108 6.70 9.83 2.52
C PHE A 108 8.21 9.77 2.28
N TRP A 109 8.71 10.30 1.17
CA TRP A 109 10.14 10.28 0.86
C TRP A 109 10.98 11.15 1.82
N ALA A 110 10.43 12.26 2.33
CA ALA A 110 11.09 13.05 3.37
C ALA A 110 11.20 12.26 4.70
N LEU A 111 10.16 11.49 5.06
CA LEU A 111 10.24 10.57 6.21
C LEU A 111 11.23 9.44 5.96
N ALA A 112 11.23 8.87 4.76
CA ALA A 112 12.15 7.80 4.40
C ALA A 112 13.63 8.23 4.53
N GLU A 113 13.95 9.48 4.24
CA GLU A 113 15.32 10.01 4.34
C GLU A 113 15.90 9.92 5.76
N VAL A 114 15.07 10.02 6.79
CA VAL A 114 15.47 10.07 8.20
C VAL A 114 15.22 8.77 8.98
N HIS A 115 14.79 7.70 8.27
CA HIS A 115 14.57 6.37 8.85
C HIS A 115 15.57 5.35 8.28
N ASP A 116 15.83 4.28 9.07
CA ASP A 116 16.85 3.27 8.77
C ASP A 116 16.23 1.91 8.41
N GLU A 117 15.11 1.58 9.03
CA GLU A 117 14.41 0.30 8.90
C GLU A 117 12.97 0.55 8.46
N PHE A 118 12.57 -0.13 7.40
CA PHE A 118 11.25 -0.02 6.78
C PHE A 118 10.53 -1.35 6.93
N ILE A 119 9.27 -1.32 7.33
CA ILE A 119 8.47 -2.52 7.55
C ILE A 119 7.18 -2.38 6.73
N SER A 120 6.85 -3.42 5.97
CA SER A 120 5.60 -3.49 5.22
C SER A 120 5.08 -4.93 5.13
N PHE A 121 3.87 -5.10 4.64
CA PHE A 121 3.35 -6.41 4.28
C PHE A 121 3.11 -6.48 2.77
N PHE A 122 3.94 -7.21 2.02
CA PHE A 122 3.95 -7.30 0.56
C PHE A 122 4.38 -6.01 -0.17
N GLY A 123 4.89 -5.01 0.55
CA GLY A 123 5.16 -3.67 0.01
C GLY A 123 6.33 -3.62 -0.96
N ARG A 124 7.29 -4.54 -0.88
CA ARG A 124 8.40 -4.62 -1.84
C ARG A 124 7.94 -4.90 -3.27
N ARG A 125 6.87 -5.65 -3.43
CA ARG A 125 6.29 -6.04 -4.73
C ARG A 125 5.11 -5.18 -5.17
N SER A 126 4.49 -4.48 -4.24
CA SER A 126 3.30 -3.66 -4.45
C SER A 126 3.59 -2.18 -4.23
N ASP A 127 3.62 -1.77 -2.99
CA ASP A 127 3.58 -0.37 -2.56
C ASP A 127 4.80 0.42 -3.04
N VAL A 128 6.01 -0.14 -2.86
CA VAL A 128 7.25 0.58 -3.21
C VAL A 128 7.37 0.80 -4.71
N PRO A 129 7.23 -0.22 -5.60
CA PRO A 129 7.25 0.02 -7.04
C PRO A 129 6.15 0.98 -7.50
N TYR A 130 4.97 0.88 -6.91
CA TYR A 130 3.84 1.76 -7.22
C TYR A 130 4.18 3.21 -6.86
N MET A 131 4.60 3.47 -5.62
CA MET A 131 5.01 4.81 -5.17
C MET A 131 6.18 5.36 -6.00
N MET A 132 7.15 4.54 -6.39
CA MET A 132 8.29 5.00 -7.20
C MET A 132 7.85 5.48 -8.57
N ILE A 133 6.97 4.74 -9.25
CA ILE A 133 6.44 5.14 -10.57
C ILE A 133 5.56 6.38 -10.44
N ARG A 134 4.65 6.42 -9.45
CA ARG A 134 3.82 7.60 -9.20
C ARG A 134 4.67 8.83 -8.85
N SER A 135 5.74 8.64 -8.07
CA SER A 135 6.68 9.72 -7.77
C SER A 135 7.34 10.27 -9.04
N ALA A 136 7.78 9.40 -9.93
CA ALA A 136 8.37 9.83 -11.22
C ALA A 136 7.37 10.60 -12.08
N ILE A 137 6.09 10.18 -12.12
CA ILE A 137 5.00 10.90 -12.82
C ILE A 137 4.84 12.33 -12.26
N HIS A 138 5.01 12.51 -10.96
CA HIS A 138 4.94 13.81 -10.29
C HIS A 138 6.29 14.58 -10.24
N GLY A 139 7.36 14.04 -10.86
CA GLY A 139 8.70 14.67 -10.82
C GLY A 139 9.38 14.62 -9.46
N ILE A 140 8.96 13.69 -8.59
CA ILE A 140 9.49 13.50 -7.23
C ILE A 140 10.56 12.42 -7.28
N ARG A 141 11.75 12.69 -6.71
CA ARG A 141 12.83 11.71 -6.61
C ARG A 141 12.76 10.96 -5.28
N PRO A 142 12.70 9.61 -5.28
CA PRO A 142 12.84 8.80 -4.07
C PRO A 142 14.18 9.07 -3.35
N THR A 143 14.14 9.18 -2.04
CA THR A 143 15.32 9.46 -1.19
C THR A 143 16.00 8.19 -0.69
N ARG A 144 15.31 7.03 -0.77
CA ARG A 144 15.80 5.72 -0.36
C ARG A 144 15.49 4.66 -1.41
N ASP A 145 16.39 3.71 -1.56
CA ASP A 145 16.13 2.49 -2.33
C ASP A 145 15.54 1.44 -1.39
N LEU A 146 14.24 1.17 -1.56
CA LEU A 146 13.48 0.18 -0.78
C LEU A 146 13.22 -1.11 -1.59
N THR A 147 13.73 -1.21 -2.82
CA THR A 147 13.55 -2.37 -3.72
C THR A 147 14.76 -3.27 -3.78
N SER A 148 15.96 -2.70 -3.76
CA SER A 148 17.22 -3.43 -3.80
C SER A 148 17.48 -4.16 -2.49
N ASN A 149 18.30 -5.22 -2.57
CA ASN A 149 18.67 -6.04 -1.42
C ASN A 149 17.49 -6.68 -0.69
N ARG A 150 16.82 -7.59 -1.38
CA ARG A 150 15.75 -8.43 -0.83
C ARG A 150 16.12 -9.11 0.51
N TYR A 151 17.39 -9.35 0.72
CA TYR A 151 17.91 -9.93 1.95
C TYR A 151 18.40 -8.81 2.87
N ALA A 152 17.76 -8.68 4.04
CA ALA A 152 18.04 -7.62 5.00
C ALA A 152 19.51 -7.58 5.47
N ASN A 153 20.19 -8.74 5.52
CA ASN A 153 21.61 -8.85 5.86
C ASN A 153 22.56 -8.31 4.78
N LEU A 154 22.09 -8.10 3.55
CA LEU A 154 22.84 -7.54 2.45
C LEU A 154 22.46 -6.07 2.15
N ALA A 155 21.44 -5.56 2.84
CA ALA A 155 20.98 -4.18 2.66
C ALA A 155 22.01 -3.19 3.17
N ALA A 156 22.05 -2.01 2.57
CA ALA A 156 22.83 -0.89 3.12
C ALA A 156 22.33 -0.60 4.56
N PRO A 157 23.23 -0.25 5.50
CA PRO A 157 22.85 -0.02 6.90
C PRO A 157 21.75 1.02 7.10
N SER A 158 21.56 1.93 6.14
CA SER A 158 20.60 3.04 6.17
C SER A 158 19.31 2.78 5.38
N ALA A 159 19.02 1.57 4.92
CA ALA A 159 17.81 1.27 4.13
C ALA A 159 17.47 -0.23 4.16
N VAL A 160 17.22 -0.76 5.34
CA VAL A 160 16.77 -2.16 5.49
C VAL A 160 15.26 -2.20 5.34
N HIS A 161 14.75 -2.99 4.39
CA HIS A 161 13.31 -3.18 4.20
C HIS A 161 12.89 -4.61 4.58
N TYR A 162 12.14 -4.73 5.65
CA TYR A 162 11.51 -5.95 6.15
C TYR A 162 10.12 -6.11 5.51
N ASP A 163 10.02 -6.85 4.42
CA ASP A 163 8.73 -7.25 3.85
C ASP A 163 8.24 -8.52 4.56
N LEU A 164 7.23 -8.39 5.41
CA LEU A 164 6.75 -9.50 6.23
C LEU A 164 6.14 -10.64 5.41
N ALA A 165 5.55 -10.36 4.26
CA ALA A 165 5.04 -11.42 3.39
C ALA A 165 6.19 -12.29 2.82
N GLU A 166 7.34 -11.68 2.51
CA GLU A 166 8.53 -12.41 2.10
C GLU A 166 9.17 -13.14 3.28
N LEU A 167 9.36 -12.46 4.40
CA LEU A 167 10.04 -13.02 5.59
C LEU A 167 9.26 -14.19 6.19
N LEU A 168 7.96 -14.06 6.35
CA LEU A 168 7.09 -15.12 6.91
C LEU A 168 6.89 -16.29 5.94
N SER A 169 7.13 -16.11 4.65
CA SER A 169 7.22 -17.21 3.68
C SER A 169 8.65 -17.73 3.50
N PHE A 170 9.58 -17.34 4.37
CA PHE A 170 11.00 -17.70 4.29
C PHE A 170 11.60 -17.39 2.92
N ASN A 171 11.31 -16.17 2.41
CA ASN A 171 11.70 -15.70 1.09
C ASN A 171 11.19 -16.58 -0.07
N GLY A 172 10.02 -17.20 0.13
CA GLY A 172 9.37 -18.05 -0.86
C GLY A 172 9.75 -19.53 -0.81
N LEU A 173 10.50 -19.94 0.21
CA LEU A 173 10.79 -21.38 0.45
C LEU A 173 9.54 -22.11 0.96
N ALA A 174 8.68 -21.45 1.73
CA ALA A 174 7.45 -22.05 2.19
C ALA A 174 6.40 -22.10 1.07
N MET A 175 5.70 -23.23 0.95
CA MET A 175 4.64 -23.42 -0.05
C MET A 175 3.35 -22.64 0.28
N TYR A 176 3.17 -22.21 1.53
CA TYR A 176 2.00 -21.45 1.96
C TYR A 176 2.22 -19.95 1.80
N ARG A 177 1.12 -19.25 1.49
CA ARG A 177 1.07 -17.78 1.46
C ARG A 177 -0.16 -17.33 2.25
N GLY A 178 -0.02 -16.23 2.99
CA GLY A 178 -1.10 -15.64 3.77
C GLY A 178 -1.31 -14.16 3.41
N SER A 179 -2.55 -13.68 3.46
CA SER A 179 -2.83 -12.25 3.55
C SER A 179 -2.51 -11.75 4.96
N LEU A 180 -2.32 -10.45 5.13
CA LEU A 180 -2.14 -9.82 6.45
C LEU A 180 -3.23 -10.30 7.43
N HIS A 181 -4.50 -10.28 7.01
CA HIS A 181 -5.61 -10.78 7.82
C HIS A 181 -5.40 -12.23 8.32
N ARG A 182 -4.95 -13.17 7.47
CA ARG A 182 -4.76 -14.57 7.87
C ARG A 182 -3.62 -14.72 8.87
N TRP A 183 -2.56 -13.95 8.71
CA TRP A 183 -1.45 -13.91 9.65
C TRP A 183 -1.89 -13.30 10.99
N CYS A 184 -2.56 -12.15 10.97
CA CYS A 184 -3.09 -11.52 12.18
C CYS A 184 -3.99 -12.47 12.96
N ARG A 185 -4.95 -13.12 12.27
CA ARG A 185 -5.83 -14.11 12.90
C ARG A 185 -5.06 -15.26 13.54
N ALA A 186 -4.04 -15.80 12.88
CA ALA A 186 -3.25 -16.91 13.40
C ALA A 186 -2.43 -16.53 14.64
N PHE A 187 -1.98 -15.28 14.73
CA PHE A 187 -1.19 -14.78 15.85
C PHE A 187 -2.01 -14.05 16.92
N GLY A 188 -3.34 -14.03 16.81
CA GLY A 188 -4.22 -13.35 17.77
C GLY A 188 -4.09 -11.83 17.73
N ILE A 189 -3.71 -11.26 16.58
CA ILE A 189 -3.64 -9.83 16.31
C ILE A 189 -4.99 -9.39 15.73
N ASP A 190 -5.52 -8.26 16.19
CA ASP A 190 -6.72 -7.66 15.61
C ASP A 190 -6.52 -7.40 14.13
N THR A 191 -7.48 -7.80 13.33
CA THR A 191 -7.41 -7.67 11.86
C THR A 191 -8.00 -6.34 11.41
N PRO A 192 -7.38 -5.68 10.42
CA PRO A 192 -7.93 -4.47 9.80
C PRO A 192 -9.22 -4.74 9.00
N LYS A 193 -9.40 -5.98 8.52
CA LYS A 193 -10.59 -6.33 7.73
C LYS A 193 -11.85 -6.33 8.58
N THR A 194 -12.82 -5.54 8.15
CA THR A 194 -14.19 -5.54 8.64
C THR A 194 -15.15 -5.93 7.52
N ASP A 195 -16.42 -6.23 7.86
CA ASP A 195 -17.47 -6.46 6.86
C ASP A 195 -17.77 -5.21 6.03
N GLU A 196 -17.42 -4.03 6.54
CA GLU A 196 -17.66 -2.74 5.89
C GLU A 196 -16.51 -2.28 5.01
N MET A 197 -15.24 -2.62 5.38
CA MET A 197 -14.04 -2.19 4.65
C MET A 197 -13.05 -3.35 4.44
N ALA A 198 -12.65 -3.53 3.19
CA ALA A 198 -11.61 -4.44 2.75
C ALA A 198 -10.98 -3.87 1.47
N GLY A 199 -9.81 -4.31 1.08
CA GLY A 199 -9.08 -3.74 -0.06
C GLY A 199 -9.86 -3.70 -1.38
N ASP A 200 -10.71 -4.71 -1.63
CA ASP A 200 -11.59 -4.77 -2.81
C ASP A 200 -12.75 -3.75 -2.78
N LYS A 201 -13.06 -3.17 -1.61
CA LYS A 201 -14.11 -2.15 -1.42
C LYS A 201 -13.57 -0.71 -1.44
N VAL A 202 -12.26 -0.51 -1.36
CA VAL A 202 -11.61 0.81 -1.31
C VAL A 202 -12.01 1.68 -2.51
N GLY A 203 -12.01 1.11 -3.71
CA GLY A 203 -12.40 1.85 -4.91
C GLY A 203 -13.83 2.38 -4.88
N GLN A 204 -14.78 1.59 -4.35
CA GLN A 204 -16.17 2.04 -4.18
C GLN A 204 -16.29 3.07 -3.06
N ALA A 205 -15.64 2.83 -1.92
CA ALA A 205 -15.63 3.78 -0.81
C ALA A 205 -15.07 5.14 -1.23
N TYR A 206 -14.03 5.15 -2.09
CA TYR A 206 -13.49 6.40 -2.63
C TYR A 206 -14.50 7.14 -3.52
N LYS A 207 -15.23 6.43 -4.40
CA LYS A 207 -16.31 7.01 -5.22
C LYS A 207 -17.45 7.56 -4.36
N ASP A 208 -17.74 6.90 -3.24
CA ASP A 208 -18.78 7.30 -2.27
C ASP A 208 -18.34 8.47 -1.36
N GLY A 209 -17.10 8.97 -1.51
CA GLY A 209 -16.57 10.07 -0.69
C GLY A 209 -16.18 9.68 0.74
N LYS A 210 -16.00 8.38 1.02
CA LYS A 210 -15.65 7.84 2.35
C LYS A 210 -14.13 7.90 2.58
N TYR A 211 -13.54 9.08 2.37
CA TYR A 211 -12.08 9.24 2.36
C TYR A 211 -11.45 8.98 3.73
N LEU A 212 -12.06 9.49 4.81
CA LEU A 212 -11.56 9.29 6.16
C LEU A 212 -11.69 7.83 6.61
N GLU A 213 -12.73 7.12 6.19
CA GLU A 213 -12.91 5.70 6.46
C GLU A 213 -11.81 4.86 5.79
N ILE A 214 -11.42 5.20 4.56
CA ILE A 214 -10.27 4.59 3.88
C ILE A 214 -8.98 4.86 4.66
N ALA A 215 -8.77 6.10 5.10
CA ALA A 215 -7.61 6.45 5.89
C ALA A 215 -7.56 5.70 7.23
N LYS A 216 -8.69 5.51 7.90
CA LYS A 216 -8.80 4.69 9.12
C LYS A 216 -8.52 3.21 8.85
N TYR A 217 -8.98 2.68 7.72
CA TYR A 217 -8.66 1.31 7.31
C TYR A 217 -7.14 1.14 7.12
N ASN A 218 -6.50 2.05 6.39
CA ASN A 218 -5.04 2.05 6.20
C ASN A 218 -4.28 2.17 7.54
N ALA A 219 -4.80 2.96 8.51
CA ALA A 219 -4.23 3.03 9.87
C ALA A 219 -4.25 1.67 10.58
N LEU A 220 -5.31 0.89 10.44
CA LEU A 220 -5.40 -0.45 11.00
C LEU A 220 -4.40 -1.42 10.35
N ASP A 221 -4.17 -1.30 9.03
CA ASP A 221 -3.18 -2.12 8.30
C ASP A 221 -1.75 -1.86 8.79
N ILE A 222 -1.34 -0.59 8.98
CA ILE A 222 0.00 -0.27 9.50
C ILE A 222 0.19 -0.71 10.96
N ILE A 223 -0.83 -0.60 11.81
CA ILE A 223 -0.79 -1.06 13.21
C ILE A 223 -0.71 -2.60 13.26
N ALA A 224 -1.51 -3.29 12.46
CA ALA A 224 -1.48 -4.75 12.37
C ALA A 224 -0.12 -5.25 11.85
N THR A 225 0.43 -4.57 10.85
CA THR A 225 1.77 -4.87 10.31
C THR A 225 2.86 -4.65 11.36
N ALA A 226 2.78 -3.59 12.17
CA ALA A 226 3.71 -3.34 13.28
C ALA A 226 3.65 -4.46 14.33
N LYS A 227 2.45 -4.87 14.75
CA LYS A 227 2.26 -5.98 15.70
C LYS A 227 2.79 -7.31 15.14
N LEU A 228 2.57 -7.56 13.85
CA LEU A 228 3.08 -8.76 13.18
C LEU A 228 4.61 -8.74 13.06
N TYR A 229 5.22 -7.57 12.86
CA TYR A 229 6.66 -7.39 12.87
C TYR A 229 7.25 -7.72 14.25
N ASP A 230 6.61 -7.34 15.35
CA ASP A 230 7.07 -7.68 16.71
C ASP A 230 7.09 -9.20 16.93
N TYR A 231 6.11 -9.94 16.41
CA TYR A 231 6.13 -11.40 16.42
C TYR A 231 7.28 -11.95 15.60
N TRP A 232 7.50 -11.42 14.40
CA TRP A 232 8.59 -11.86 13.54
C TRP A 232 9.96 -11.56 14.18
N ASP A 233 10.18 -10.39 14.70
CA ASP A 233 11.44 -9.98 15.34
C ASP A 233 11.75 -10.85 16.55
N ARG A 234 10.73 -11.23 17.32
CA ARG A 234 10.87 -12.05 18.54
C ARG A 234 11.11 -13.54 18.28
N TYR A 235 10.44 -14.12 17.29
CA TYR A 235 10.38 -15.56 17.13
C TYR A 235 11.03 -16.11 15.87
N PHE A 236 11.21 -15.30 14.83
CA PHE A 236 11.71 -15.75 13.55
C PHE A 236 13.06 -15.14 13.17
N LYS A 237 13.38 -13.95 13.67
CA LYS A 237 14.66 -13.30 13.39
C LYS A 237 15.78 -14.10 14.05
N PRO A 238 16.80 -14.55 13.30
CA PRO A 238 17.93 -15.27 13.89
C PRO A 238 18.60 -14.39 14.94
N GLN A 239 18.76 -14.94 16.13
CA GLN A 239 19.61 -14.30 17.17
C GLN A 239 21.06 -14.55 16.76
N LEU A 240 21.74 -13.50 16.29
CA LEU A 240 23.17 -13.48 16.00
C LEU A 240 23.99 -13.17 17.24
#